data_7547b9ff4ec110d1b625be8b80063678
#
_entry.id   7547b9ff4ec110d1b625be8b80063678
#
_cell.length_a   1.000
_cell.length_b   1.000
_cell.length_c   1.000
_cell.angle_alpha   90.00
_cell.angle_beta   90.00
_cell.angle_gamma   90.00
#
_symmetry.space_group_name_H-M   'P 1'
#
loop_
_entity.id
_entity.type
_entity.pdbx_description
1 polymer ?
#
loop_
_entity_poly.entity_id
_entity_poly.type
_entity_poly.pdbx_seq_one_letter_code
_entity_poly.pdbx_strand_id
1 'polypeptide(L)'
;MKKIIILLLLLNFNFTNSFSIEADVFVQSTVNRAAETLGGGLTKEERMDELKKIALDTVDIRGIGFYSLGSHRKNASDDQKIEYEKAFREYFLQSFSSRLAEYSNPIINVDSKNK
;
A
#
# COMPACT_ATOMS: atom_id res chain seq x y z
N MET A 1 -20.81 0.39 -43.20
CA MET A 1 -19.94 1.26 -42.40
C MET A 1 -20.58 1.81 -41.14
N LYS A 2 -21.84 2.29 -41.18
CA LYS A 2 -22.50 2.78 -39.95
C LYS A 2 -22.71 1.71 -38.86
N LYS A 3 -22.92 0.46 -39.22
CA LYS A 3 -23.10 -0.65 -38.27
C LYS A 3 -21.79 -1.07 -37.57
N ILE A 4 -20.65 -0.89 -38.22
CA ILE A 4 -19.33 -1.21 -37.68
C ILE A 4 -18.91 -0.13 -36.65
N ILE A 5 -19.28 1.13 -36.88
CA ILE A 5 -18.97 2.23 -35.96
C ILE A 5 -19.76 2.08 -34.65
N ILE A 6 -21.00 1.61 -34.71
CA ILE A 6 -21.82 1.36 -33.52
C ILE A 6 -21.24 0.19 -32.70
N LEU A 7 -20.74 -0.85 -33.36
CA LEU A 7 -20.11 -1.99 -32.68
C LEU A 7 -18.79 -1.59 -31.99
N LEU A 8 -18.00 -0.71 -32.62
CA LEU A 8 -16.77 -0.17 -32.04
C LEU A 8 -17.02 0.76 -30.83
N LEU A 9 -18.15 1.48 -30.84
CA LEU A 9 -18.56 2.33 -29.72
C LEU A 9 -19.04 1.52 -28.51
N LEU A 10 -19.61 0.35 -28.72
CA LEU A 10 -20.05 -0.56 -27.65
C LEU A 10 -18.88 -1.29 -26.97
N LEU A 11 -17.74 -1.44 -27.66
CA LEU A 11 -16.53 -2.07 -27.09
C LEU A 11 -15.77 -1.17 -26.10
N ASN A 12 -16.03 0.15 -26.13
CA ASN A 12 -15.29 1.09 -25.26
C ASN A 12 -15.92 1.28 -23.85
N PHE A 13 -17.08 0.66 -23.57
CA PHE A 13 -17.79 0.92 -22.31
C PHE A 13 -17.43 -0.03 -21.16
N ASN A 14 -16.58 -1.06 -21.40
CA ASN A 14 -16.36 -2.12 -20.42
C ASN A 14 -15.05 -2.01 -19.62
N PHE A 15 -14.22 -0.99 -19.81
CA PHE A 15 -12.89 -0.94 -19.19
C PHE A 15 -12.79 -0.20 -17.85
N THR A 16 -13.84 0.49 -17.41
CA THR A 16 -13.72 1.37 -16.24
C THR A 16 -13.99 0.70 -14.89
N ASN A 17 -14.61 -0.47 -14.86
CA ASN A 17 -14.97 -1.13 -13.60
C ASN A 17 -13.92 -2.13 -13.07
N SER A 18 -12.98 -2.58 -13.90
CA SER A 18 -12.01 -3.62 -13.53
C SER A 18 -10.98 -3.13 -12.51
N PHE A 19 -10.45 -1.92 -12.66
CA PHE A 19 -9.39 -1.40 -11.78
C PHE A 19 -9.83 -1.17 -10.34
N SER A 20 -11.06 -0.76 -10.09
CA SER A 20 -11.53 -0.48 -8.73
C SER A 20 -11.80 -1.77 -7.94
N ILE A 21 -12.26 -2.82 -8.60
CA ILE A 21 -12.48 -4.14 -7.98
C ILE A 21 -11.14 -4.78 -7.61
N GLU A 22 -10.14 -4.71 -8.50
CA GLU A 22 -8.79 -5.22 -8.23
C GLU A 22 -8.12 -4.48 -7.07
N ALA A 23 -8.26 -3.15 -6.98
CA ALA A 23 -7.73 -2.35 -5.88
C ALA A 23 -8.37 -2.73 -4.54
N ASP A 24 -9.69 -2.89 -4.48
CA ASP A 24 -10.39 -3.29 -3.27
C ASP A 24 -9.97 -4.70 -2.81
N VAL A 25 -9.83 -5.65 -3.75
CA VAL A 25 -9.34 -7.01 -3.47
C VAL A 25 -7.91 -6.99 -2.94
N PHE A 26 -7.04 -6.20 -3.56
CA PHE A 26 -5.66 -6.05 -3.12
C PHE A 26 -5.57 -5.49 -1.70
N VAL A 27 -6.28 -4.41 -1.40
CA VAL A 27 -6.31 -3.81 -0.07
C VAL A 27 -6.88 -4.79 0.95
N GLN A 28 -7.99 -5.47 0.65
CA GLN A 28 -8.59 -6.43 1.56
C GLN A 28 -7.65 -7.62 1.83
N SER A 29 -6.97 -8.15 0.83
CA SER A 29 -6.02 -9.25 1.01
C SER A 29 -4.82 -8.83 1.86
N THR A 30 -4.33 -7.61 1.70
CA THR A 30 -3.24 -7.06 2.51
C THR A 30 -3.66 -6.90 3.97
N VAL A 31 -4.85 -6.37 4.21
CA VAL A 31 -5.44 -6.23 5.55
C VAL A 31 -5.62 -7.60 6.19
N ASN A 32 -6.09 -8.61 5.46
CA ASN A 32 -6.26 -9.97 5.96
C ASN A 32 -4.90 -10.58 6.38
N ARG A 33 -3.85 -10.43 5.58
CA ARG A 33 -2.49 -10.89 5.93
C ARG A 33 -2.01 -10.24 7.23
N ALA A 34 -2.21 -8.93 7.39
CA ALA A 34 -1.84 -8.23 8.61
C ALA A 34 -2.64 -8.72 9.82
N ALA A 35 -3.94 -8.93 9.67
CA ALA A 35 -4.82 -9.44 10.73
C ALA A 35 -4.43 -10.87 11.14
N GLU A 36 -4.13 -11.74 10.20
CA GLU A 36 -3.65 -13.11 10.46
C GLU A 36 -2.31 -13.09 11.23
N THR A 37 -1.38 -12.23 10.83
CA THR A 37 -0.11 -12.04 11.52
C THR A 37 -0.32 -11.62 12.98
N LEU A 38 -1.22 -10.69 13.22
CA LEU A 38 -1.51 -10.17 14.56
C LEU A 38 -2.31 -11.16 15.41
N GLY A 39 -3.11 -12.02 14.80
CA GLY A 39 -3.91 -13.04 15.46
C GLY A 39 -3.22 -14.40 15.66
N GLY A 40 -2.06 -14.63 15.08
CA GLY A 40 -1.43 -15.95 14.93
C GLY A 40 -0.60 -16.45 16.11
N GLY A 41 -0.58 -15.79 17.26
CA GLY A 41 0.16 -16.22 18.45
C GLY A 41 1.68 -16.01 18.38
N LEU A 42 2.17 -15.21 17.41
CA LEU A 42 3.56 -14.83 17.28
C LEU A 42 4.02 -13.90 18.41
N THR A 43 5.31 -13.92 18.73
CA THR A 43 5.91 -12.91 19.61
C THR A 43 5.81 -11.51 18.99
N LYS A 44 6.05 -10.46 19.77
CA LYS A 44 6.03 -9.08 19.26
C LYS A 44 7.08 -8.90 18.16
N GLU A 45 8.27 -9.42 18.36
CA GLU A 45 9.37 -9.35 17.39
C GLU A 45 9.01 -10.06 16.08
N GLU A 46 8.47 -11.27 16.16
CA GLU A 46 8.02 -12.03 14.98
C GLU A 46 6.90 -11.30 14.23
N ARG A 47 5.94 -10.72 14.95
CA ARG A 47 4.90 -9.89 14.33
C ARG A 47 5.48 -8.67 13.63
N MET A 48 6.44 -7.98 14.25
CA MET A 48 7.12 -6.85 13.63
C MET A 48 7.82 -7.25 12.33
N ASP A 49 8.51 -8.37 12.31
CA ASP A 49 9.22 -8.85 11.12
C ASP A 49 8.26 -9.20 9.99
N GLU A 50 7.15 -9.88 10.29
CA GLU A 50 6.12 -10.17 9.27
C GLU A 50 5.43 -8.91 8.76
N LEU A 51 5.12 -7.95 9.64
CA LEU A 51 4.54 -6.66 9.24
C LEU A 51 5.48 -5.83 8.37
N LYS A 52 6.79 -5.87 8.63
CA LYS A 52 7.79 -5.23 7.75
C LYS A 52 7.78 -5.86 6.35
N LYS A 53 7.71 -7.18 6.25
CA LYS A 53 7.59 -7.88 4.95
C LYS A 53 6.32 -7.45 4.20
N ILE A 54 5.18 -7.42 4.88
CA ILE A 54 3.92 -6.97 4.29
C ILE A 54 4.05 -5.53 3.77
N ALA A 55 4.63 -4.63 4.54
CA ALA A 55 4.84 -3.25 4.13
C ALA A 55 5.76 -3.14 2.91
N LEU A 56 6.85 -3.89 2.87
CA LEU A 56 7.77 -3.92 1.74
C LEU A 56 7.12 -4.43 0.45
N ASP A 57 6.19 -5.39 0.56
CA ASP A 57 5.48 -5.96 -0.57
C ASP A 57 4.36 -5.06 -1.11
N THR A 58 3.78 -4.21 -0.26
CA THR A 58 2.49 -3.56 -0.56
C THR A 58 2.51 -2.04 -0.54
N VAL A 59 3.52 -1.42 0.10
CA VAL A 59 3.60 0.04 0.28
C VAL A 59 4.73 0.62 -0.55
N ASP A 60 4.44 1.66 -1.33
CA ASP A 60 5.47 2.46 -2.00
C ASP A 60 6.15 3.42 -1.00
N ILE A 61 7.02 2.85 -0.17
CA ILE A 61 7.73 3.59 0.88
C ILE A 61 8.59 4.69 0.29
N ARG A 62 9.22 4.44 -0.86
CA ARG A 62 10.03 5.43 -1.57
C ARG A 62 9.19 6.63 -2.02
N GLY A 63 8.05 6.38 -2.63
CA GLY A 63 7.14 7.43 -3.09
C GLY A 63 6.60 8.27 -1.93
N ILE A 64 6.21 7.63 -0.83
CA ILE A 64 5.77 8.32 0.39
C ILE A 64 6.91 9.16 0.98
N GLY A 65 8.13 8.64 1.01
CA GLY A 65 9.30 9.37 1.48
C GLY A 65 9.59 10.62 0.67
N PHE A 66 9.59 10.53 -0.65
CA PHE A 66 9.78 11.69 -1.53
C PHE A 66 8.63 12.70 -1.42
N TYR A 67 7.41 12.24 -1.26
CA TYR A 67 6.27 13.11 -0.99
C TYR A 67 6.46 13.88 0.34
N SER A 68 6.89 13.18 1.39
CA SER A 68 7.14 13.77 2.72
C SER A 68 8.27 14.79 2.72
N LEU A 69 9.25 14.65 1.82
CA LEU A 69 10.34 15.61 1.65
C LEU A 69 9.85 16.97 1.13
N GLY A 70 8.69 17.00 0.46
CA GLY A 70 8.02 18.22 0.03
C GLY A 70 8.86 19.06 -0.93
N SER A 71 8.88 20.37 -0.72
CA SER A 71 9.66 21.31 -1.56
C SER A 71 11.18 21.13 -1.46
N HIS A 72 11.69 20.56 -0.38
CA HIS A 72 13.12 20.30 -0.20
C HIS A 72 13.71 19.37 -1.25
N ARG A 73 12.89 18.48 -1.85
CA ARG A 73 13.32 17.59 -2.94
C ARG A 73 13.86 18.32 -4.17
N LYS A 74 13.47 19.59 -4.37
CA LYS A 74 13.94 20.39 -5.51
C LYS A 74 15.38 20.88 -5.32
N ASN A 75 15.80 21.08 -4.07
CA ASN A 75 17.10 21.65 -3.71
C ASN A 75 18.08 20.61 -3.15
N ALA A 76 17.60 19.41 -2.83
CA ALA A 76 18.45 18.34 -2.34
C ALA A 76 19.32 17.76 -3.49
N SER A 77 20.60 17.48 -3.19
CA SER A 77 21.49 16.76 -4.07
C SER A 77 21.05 15.29 -4.23
N ASP A 78 21.58 14.59 -5.22
CA ASP A 78 21.28 13.17 -5.42
C ASP A 78 21.74 12.32 -4.21
N ASP A 79 22.90 12.62 -3.65
CA ASP A 79 23.40 11.93 -2.45
C ASP A 79 22.50 12.17 -1.24
N GLN A 80 22.03 13.39 -1.04
CA GLN A 80 21.08 13.73 0.03
C GLN A 80 19.75 13.00 -0.13
N LYS A 81 19.25 12.84 -1.36
CA LYS A 81 18.02 12.08 -1.63
C LYS A 81 18.19 10.59 -1.32
N ILE A 82 19.34 10.01 -1.68
CA ILE A 82 19.66 8.60 -1.37
C ILE A 82 19.73 8.38 0.13
N GLU A 83 20.42 9.26 0.85
CA GLU A 83 20.56 9.18 2.30
C GLU A 83 19.21 9.34 3.01
N TYR A 84 18.40 10.30 2.55
CA TYR A 84 17.04 10.50 3.05
C TYR A 84 16.14 9.29 2.80
N GLU A 85 16.17 8.71 1.60
CA GLU A 85 15.40 7.52 1.24
C GLU A 85 15.71 6.35 2.19
N LYS A 86 16.99 6.12 2.44
CA LYS A 86 17.44 5.06 3.36
C LYS A 86 16.92 5.30 4.78
N ALA A 87 17.13 6.50 5.31
CA ALA A 87 16.71 6.86 6.66
C ALA A 87 15.17 6.82 6.80
N PHE A 88 14.44 7.31 5.79
CA PHE A 88 12.98 7.27 5.80
C PHE A 88 12.45 5.83 5.78
N ARG A 89 13.04 4.96 4.96
CA ARG A 89 12.65 3.55 4.88
C ARG A 89 12.81 2.84 6.22
N GLU A 90 13.97 3.00 6.86
CA GLU A 90 14.23 2.43 8.18
C GLU A 90 13.26 2.95 9.24
N TYR A 91 13.03 4.25 9.27
CA TYR A 91 12.09 4.89 10.20
C TYR A 91 10.66 4.40 9.96
N PHE A 92 10.21 4.36 8.69
CA PHE A 92 8.86 3.92 8.34
C PHE A 92 8.62 2.48 8.77
N LEU A 93 9.51 1.57 8.40
CA LEU A 93 9.36 0.15 8.72
C LEU A 93 9.36 -0.10 10.22
N GLN A 94 10.24 0.57 10.96
CA GLN A 94 10.31 0.44 12.41
C GLN A 94 9.07 1.01 13.09
N SER A 95 8.64 2.21 12.73
CA SER A 95 7.49 2.88 13.33
C SER A 95 6.18 2.15 13.01
N PHE A 96 5.99 1.75 11.75
CA PHE A 96 4.82 1.03 11.29
C PHE A 96 4.69 -0.32 12.00
N SER A 97 5.74 -1.13 11.95
CA SER A 97 5.70 -2.48 12.51
C SER A 97 5.57 -2.49 14.03
N SER A 98 6.28 -1.60 14.74
CA SER A 98 6.21 -1.54 16.21
C SER A 98 4.84 -1.12 16.72
N ARG A 99 4.20 -0.17 16.04
CA ARG A 99 2.86 0.30 16.43
C ARG A 99 1.79 -0.75 16.15
N LEU A 100 1.81 -1.37 14.96
CA LEU A 100 0.82 -2.39 14.63
C LEU A 100 1.01 -3.68 15.42
N ALA A 101 2.24 -4.06 15.77
CA ALA A 101 2.52 -5.26 16.53
C ALA A 101 1.95 -5.24 17.97
N GLU A 102 1.50 -4.07 18.47
CA GLU A 102 0.85 -3.94 19.76
C GLU A 102 -0.62 -4.42 19.74
N TYR A 103 -1.24 -4.43 18.56
CA TYR A 103 -2.61 -4.94 18.41
C TYR A 103 -2.63 -6.47 18.41
N SER A 104 -3.67 -7.04 19.04
CA SER A 104 -3.94 -8.48 18.99
C SER A 104 -5.36 -8.69 18.50
N ASN A 105 -5.54 -9.65 17.57
CA ASN A 105 -6.83 -10.02 17.00
C ASN A 105 -7.68 -8.83 16.48
N PRO A 106 -7.13 -7.90 15.69
CA PRO A 106 -7.91 -6.79 15.17
C PRO A 106 -8.92 -7.31 14.14
N ILE A 107 -10.13 -6.74 14.16
CA ILE A 107 -11.11 -6.91 13.10
C ILE A 107 -11.09 -5.64 12.25
N ILE A 108 -10.63 -5.77 11.00
CA ILE A 108 -10.51 -4.65 10.09
C ILE A 108 -11.35 -4.94 8.85
N ASN A 109 -12.33 -4.08 8.58
CA ASN A 109 -13.16 -4.16 7.38
C ASN A 109 -12.82 -3.00 6.45
N VAL A 110 -12.58 -3.31 5.19
CA VAL A 110 -12.39 -2.29 4.15
C VAL A 110 -13.76 -1.88 3.62
N ASP A 111 -14.14 -0.61 3.81
CA ASP A 111 -15.38 -0.08 3.28
C ASP A 111 -15.19 0.41 1.84
N SER A 112 -15.78 -0.33 0.90
CA SER A 112 -15.75 0.00 -0.53
C SER A 112 -16.93 0.88 -0.97
N LYS A 113 -17.83 1.28 -0.05
CA LYS A 113 -19.07 1.98 -0.40
C LYS A 113 -18.93 3.49 -0.63
N ASN A 114 -17.83 4.08 -0.25
CA ASN A 114 -17.56 5.51 -0.41
C ASN A 114 -16.81 5.81 -1.72
N LYS A 115 -17.45 5.49 -2.84
CA LYS A 115 -16.97 5.90 -4.18
C LYS A 115 -17.88 6.94 -4.77
#